data_074c2629cb3fadc5baf71dbf34cf00f2
#
_entry.id   074c2629cb3fadc5baf71dbf34cf00f2
#
_cell.length_a   1.000
_cell.length_b   1.000
_cell.length_c   1.000
_cell.angle_alpha   90.00
_cell.angle_beta   90.00
_cell.angle_gamma   90.00
#
_symmetry.space_group_name_H-M   'P 1'
#
loop_
_entity.id
_entity.type
_entity.pdbx_description
1 polymer ?
#
loop_
_entity_poly.entity_id
_entity_poly.type
_entity_poly.pdbx_seq_one_letter_code
_entity_poly.pdbx_strand_id
1 'polypeptide(L)'
;MNPNLKKSVLPVLLAVALTTGGTTLIRANKVETTSVERTPMPVAATVYREQSTYTRQASYLGIVRAGSDSVVGFEVAGVLTTMEAAEGMRVAPGDTLAQLGTDRRQARLDAASATFNRVAAERAQAEARAERIARLVEDGSASAQDYDDARYAAQALLAAERTAAAQRQSAQLELDKSTLRAPYEAVVAERLVQTGAVVAPGTPVLRLVTAAGREAHIGVPANVARNLVVGNAYPLLLQGQELIAPLRSIRDDLDPATLTVGAVFDIPEGTPVAVGESVVLKVSETVASSGGWLPVTALLEASRGLWDVLTISMDEEGKQRARRESVEILYTRGNEVFVRGTLPSDVAVVASGLQRISPGDLVEPILNAAATRPGT
;
A
#
# COMPACT_ATOMS: atom_id res chain seq x y z
N MET A 1 20.19 -78.99 83.19
CA MET A 1 19.00 -78.16 82.88
C MET A 1 19.40 -76.70 82.99
N ASN A 2 19.46 -76.04 81.85
CA ASN A 2 20.17 -74.75 81.67
C ASN A 2 19.30 -73.54 82.12
N PRO A 3 19.64 -72.72 83.09
CA PRO A 3 18.78 -71.68 83.65
C PRO A 3 18.65 -70.42 82.77
N ASN A 4 19.19 -70.44 81.59
CA ASN A 4 19.24 -69.25 80.69
C ASN A 4 18.07 -69.11 79.69
N LEU A 5 17.08 -70.07 79.71
CA LEU A 5 15.97 -70.01 78.74
C LEU A 5 14.79 -69.13 79.19
N LYS A 6 14.74 -68.73 80.47
CA LYS A 6 13.65 -67.90 81.00
C LYS A 6 13.84 -66.39 80.87
N LYS A 7 15.07 -65.92 80.58
CA LYS A 7 15.38 -64.46 80.46
C LYS A 7 15.17 -63.91 79.00
N SER A 8 15.07 -64.79 77.98
CA SER A 8 14.95 -64.33 76.60
C SER A 8 13.48 -64.26 76.06
N VAL A 9 12.53 -64.86 76.75
CA VAL A 9 11.13 -64.91 76.30
C VAL A 9 10.36 -63.64 76.72
N LEU A 10 10.73 -63.03 77.85
CA LEU A 10 10.05 -61.88 78.43
C LEU A 10 10.15 -60.61 77.52
N PRO A 11 11.30 -60.26 76.97
CA PRO A 11 11.39 -59.09 76.05
C PRO A 11 10.71 -59.28 74.65
N VAL A 12 10.64 -60.55 74.17
CA VAL A 12 9.97 -60.84 72.87
C VAL A 12 8.47 -60.73 73.04
N LEU A 13 7.87 -61.17 74.10
CA LEU A 13 6.46 -61.04 74.44
C LEU A 13 6.04 -59.58 74.62
N LEU A 14 6.89 -58.77 75.24
CA LEU A 14 6.64 -57.33 75.41
C LEU A 14 6.77 -56.57 74.12
N ALA A 15 7.68 -56.95 73.20
CA ALA A 15 7.81 -56.36 71.87
C ALA A 15 6.62 -56.67 70.94
N VAL A 16 6.10 -57.88 71.00
CA VAL A 16 4.92 -58.30 70.24
C VAL A 16 3.64 -57.61 70.76
N ALA A 17 3.53 -57.39 72.09
CA ALA A 17 2.37 -56.67 72.64
C ALA A 17 2.41 -55.17 72.29
N LEU A 18 3.58 -54.53 72.19
CA LEU A 18 3.77 -53.14 71.83
C LEU A 18 3.50 -52.94 70.33
N THR A 19 3.90 -53.87 69.44
CA THR A 19 3.65 -53.75 67.98
C THR A 19 2.19 -54.06 67.64
N THR A 20 1.50 -54.95 68.24
CA THR A 20 0.09 -55.24 68.09
C THR A 20 -0.81 -54.16 68.66
N GLY A 21 -0.47 -53.57 69.80
CA GLY A 21 -1.16 -52.41 70.38
C GLY A 21 -0.98 -51.10 69.58
N GLY A 22 0.24 -50.89 69.05
CA GLY A 22 0.53 -49.75 68.19
C GLY A 22 -0.22 -49.79 66.85
N THR A 23 -0.33 -50.94 66.19
CA THR A 23 -1.05 -51.10 64.94
C THR A 23 -2.59 -51.02 65.05
N THR A 24 -3.16 -51.38 66.19
CA THR A 24 -4.58 -51.17 66.47
C THR A 24 -4.91 -49.72 66.81
N LEU A 25 -4.05 -48.98 67.49
CA LEU A 25 -4.20 -47.53 67.75
C LEU A 25 -4.04 -46.72 66.47
N ILE A 26 -3.15 -47.12 65.54
CA ILE A 26 -2.99 -46.42 64.24
C ILE A 26 -4.21 -46.72 63.30
N ARG A 27 -4.85 -47.87 63.43
CA ARG A 27 -6.08 -48.19 62.64
C ARG A 27 -7.35 -47.54 63.19
N ALA A 28 -7.39 -47.17 64.48
CA ALA A 28 -8.54 -46.49 65.08
C ALA A 28 -8.60 -44.98 64.81
N ASN A 29 -7.47 -44.37 64.36
CA ASN A 29 -7.41 -42.95 64.02
C ASN A 29 -7.52 -42.75 62.49
N LYS A 30 -8.43 -43.48 61.83
CA LYS A 30 -8.88 -43.15 60.50
C LYS A 30 -9.68 -41.86 60.63
N VAL A 31 -8.96 -40.72 60.45
CA VAL A 31 -9.63 -39.45 60.27
C VAL A 31 -10.62 -39.62 59.15
N GLU A 32 -11.88 -39.69 59.48
CA GLU A 32 -12.94 -39.43 58.53
C GLU A 32 -12.68 -38.05 57.99
N THR A 33 -12.12 -38.00 56.78
CA THR A 33 -12.05 -36.76 56.02
C THR A 33 -13.51 -36.44 55.70
N THR A 34 -14.15 -35.71 56.62
CA THR A 34 -15.42 -35.05 56.30
C THR A 34 -15.15 -34.24 55.03
N SER A 35 -15.61 -34.75 53.90
CA SER A 35 -15.61 -34.00 52.67
C SER A 35 -16.43 -32.74 52.94
N VAL A 36 -15.76 -31.63 53.24
CA VAL A 36 -16.41 -30.33 53.24
C VAL A 36 -17.02 -30.21 51.87
N GLU A 37 -18.33 -30.36 51.77
CA GLU A 37 -19.10 -30.17 50.54
C GLU A 37 -18.90 -28.71 50.19
N ARG A 38 -17.90 -28.44 49.34
CA ARG A 38 -17.58 -27.08 48.88
C ARG A 38 -18.78 -26.63 48.06
N THR A 39 -19.44 -25.59 48.50
CA THR A 39 -20.50 -24.92 47.72
C THR A 39 -19.98 -24.51 46.38
N PRO A 40 -20.63 -24.83 45.25
CA PRO A 40 -20.20 -24.38 43.95
C PRO A 40 -20.04 -22.88 43.90
N MET A 41 -18.93 -22.41 43.35
CA MET A 41 -18.66 -20.97 43.24
C MET A 41 -19.30 -20.43 41.96
N PRO A 42 -20.17 -19.41 42.03
CA PRO A 42 -20.72 -18.80 40.82
C PRO A 42 -19.63 -18.08 40.03
N VAL A 43 -19.52 -18.39 38.75
CA VAL A 43 -18.50 -17.86 37.85
C VAL A 43 -19.14 -17.38 36.55
N ALA A 44 -18.70 -16.21 36.07
CA ALA A 44 -19.07 -15.77 34.74
C ALA A 44 -18.38 -16.66 33.70
N ALA A 45 -19.16 -17.27 32.82
CA ALA A 45 -18.67 -18.18 31.79
C ALA A 45 -19.08 -17.73 30.40
N THR A 46 -18.24 -18.02 29.41
CA THR A 46 -18.51 -17.86 27.98
C THR A 46 -18.37 -19.22 27.30
N VAL A 47 -19.07 -19.41 26.20
CA VAL A 47 -18.95 -20.64 25.41
C VAL A 47 -17.87 -20.47 24.36
N TYR A 48 -16.84 -21.31 24.43
CA TYR A 48 -15.83 -21.39 23.37
C TYR A 48 -16.43 -22.07 22.15
N ARG A 49 -16.37 -21.39 21.01
CA ARG A 49 -16.82 -21.93 19.73
C ARG A 49 -15.64 -21.98 18.78
N GLU A 50 -15.30 -23.17 18.33
CA GLU A 50 -14.24 -23.35 17.35
C GLU A 50 -14.67 -22.81 15.99
N GLN A 51 -13.78 -22.05 15.37
CA GLN A 51 -13.89 -21.48 14.03
C GLN A 51 -12.67 -21.91 13.22
N SER A 52 -12.83 -22.13 11.93
CA SER A 52 -11.74 -22.49 11.03
C SER A 52 -10.93 -21.27 10.53
N THR A 53 -11.43 -20.06 10.77
CA THR A 53 -10.82 -18.82 10.30
C THR A 53 -11.05 -17.70 11.31
N TYR A 54 -10.18 -16.71 11.29
CA TYR A 54 -10.42 -15.43 11.96
C TYR A 54 -10.03 -14.26 11.05
N THR A 55 -10.63 -13.11 11.27
CA THR A 55 -10.31 -11.87 10.55
C THR A 55 -9.38 -11.02 11.38
N ARG A 56 -8.26 -10.60 10.79
CA ARG A 56 -7.34 -9.62 11.38
C ARG A 56 -7.31 -8.35 10.55
N GLN A 57 -7.07 -7.22 11.18
CA GLN A 57 -6.76 -5.98 10.48
C GLN A 57 -5.27 -5.90 10.20
N ALA A 58 -4.91 -5.78 8.94
CA ALA A 58 -3.56 -5.52 8.48
C ALA A 58 -3.44 -4.08 8.00
N SER A 59 -2.27 -3.48 8.21
CA SER A 59 -1.97 -2.10 7.80
C SER A 59 -0.74 -2.08 6.92
N TYR A 60 -0.84 -1.44 5.75
CA TYR A 60 0.23 -1.34 4.77
C TYR A 60 0.58 0.12 4.53
N LEU A 61 1.85 0.45 4.73
CA LEU A 61 2.37 1.79 4.53
C LEU A 61 2.64 2.06 3.06
N GLY A 62 2.31 3.26 2.61
CA GLY A 62 2.61 3.79 1.30
C GLY A 62 2.93 5.27 1.34
N ILE A 63 3.10 5.86 0.17
CA ILE A 63 3.38 7.28 -0.01
C ILE A 63 2.43 7.89 -1.03
N VAL A 64 2.10 9.15 -0.81
CA VAL A 64 1.34 9.96 -1.76
C VAL A 64 2.27 10.42 -2.88
N ARG A 65 1.85 10.22 -4.13
CA ARG A 65 2.51 10.74 -5.32
C ARG A 65 1.58 11.66 -6.10
N ALA A 66 2.16 12.50 -6.94
CA ALA A 66 1.39 13.21 -7.94
C ALA A 66 1.06 12.25 -9.10
N GLY A 67 -0.06 12.44 -9.76
CA GLY A 67 -0.43 11.65 -10.93
C GLY A 67 0.53 11.85 -12.10
N SER A 68 1.20 13.00 -12.17
CA SER A 68 2.31 13.24 -13.09
C SER A 68 3.38 14.07 -12.39
N ASP A 69 4.62 13.64 -12.52
CA ASP A 69 5.83 14.31 -12.02
C ASP A 69 6.86 14.24 -13.15
N SER A 70 7.14 15.37 -13.79
CA SER A 70 8.03 15.42 -14.94
C SER A 70 9.01 16.57 -14.86
N VAL A 71 10.17 16.30 -15.42
CA VAL A 71 11.21 17.30 -15.59
C VAL A 71 11.17 17.81 -17.02
N VAL A 72 11.04 19.13 -17.17
CA VAL A 72 10.97 19.78 -18.49
C VAL A 72 12.23 20.58 -18.77
N GLY A 73 12.62 20.63 -20.04
CA GLY A 73 13.79 21.34 -20.52
C GLY A 73 13.66 21.73 -21.97
N PHE A 74 14.63 22.51 -22.47
CA PHE A 74 14.65 22.94 -23.87
C PHE A 74 15.10 21.82 -24.80
N GLU A 75 14.53 21.78 -26.00
CA GLU A 75 14.96 20.90 -27.08
C GLU A 75 16.14 21.47 -27.89
N VAL A 76 16.50 22.73 -27.65
CA VAL A 76 17.58 23.44 -28.33
C VAL A 76 18.55 24.05 -27.33
N ALA A 77 19.85 24.17 -27.70
CA ALA A 77 20.86 24.76 -26.85
C ALA A 77 20.76 26.30 -26.85
N GLY A 78 21.06 26.93 -25.72
CA GLY A 78 21.13 28.38 -25.64
C GLY A 78 21.41 28.91 -24.25
N VAL A 79 21.49 30.24 -24.14
CA VAL A 79 21.59 30.93 -22.84
C VAL A 79 20.19 31.21 -22.35
N LEU A 80 19.89 30.83 -21.11
CA LEU A 80 18.63 31.14 -20.47
C LEU A 80 18.56 32.65 -20.14
N THR A 81 17.69 33.39 -20.84
CA THR A 81 17.54 34.82 -20.66
C THR A 81 16.48 35.21 -19.67
N THR A 82 15.36 34.49 -19.66
CA THR A 82 14.26 34.78 -18.74
C THR A 82 13.73 33.47 -18.13
N MET A 83 13.34 33.58 -16.86
CA MET A 83 12.65 32.51 -16.13
C MET A 83 11.42 33.14 -15.49
N GLU A 84 10.23 32.86 -16.05
CA GLU A 84 8.96 33.42 -15.61
C GLU A 84 8.35 32.53 -14.51
N ALA A 85 8.62 31.24 -14.57
CA ALA A 85 8.14 30.27 -13.60
C ALA A 85 8.85 30.43 -12.24
N ALA A 86 8.07 30.64 -11.18
CA ALA A 86 8.54 30.62 -9.79
C ALA A 86 8.12 29.30 -9.09
N GLU A 87 8.95 28.84 -8.14
CA GLU A 87 8.60 27.67 -7.32
C GLU A 87 7.28 27.91 -6.56
N GLY A 88 6.40 26.90 -6.55
CA GLY A 88 5.05 27.01 -6.01
C GLY A 88 4.00 27.63 -6.95
N MET A 89 4.43 28.21 -8.09
CA MET A 89 3.50 28.81 -9.07
C MET A 89 2.68 27.75 -9.79
N ARG A 90 1.37 27.99 -9.93
CA ARG A 90 0.49 27.19 -10.79
C ARG A 90 0.59 27.70 -12.22
N VAL A 91 0.68 26.80 -13.18
CA VAL A 91 0.78 27.07 -14.60
C VAL A 91 -0.26 26.27 -15.36
N ALA A 92 -0.86 26.89 -16.39
CA ALA A 92 -1.80 26.26 -17.31
C ALA A 92 -1.05 25.71 -18.55
N PRO A 93 -1.64 24.76 -19.28
CA PRO A 93 -1.07 24.28 -20.55
C PRO A 93 -0.80 25.44 -21.52
N GLY A 94 0.43 25.51 -22.05
CA GLY A 94 0.86 26.56 -22.98
C GLY A 94 1.48 27.80 -22.33
N ASP A 95 1.37 27.97 -21.02
CA ASP A 95 2.02 29.09 -20.32
C ASP A 95 3.53 29.08 -20.53
N THR A 96 4.11 30.26 -20.72
CA THR A 96 5.56 30.42 -20.85
C THR A 96 6.24 30.26 -19.50
N LEU A 97 7.17 29.32 -19.43
CA LEU A 97 7.92 29.01 -18.22
C LEU A 97 9.31 29.70 -18.22
N ALA A 98 9.98 29.66 -19.38
CA ALA A 98 11.33 30.19 -19.54
C ALA A 98 11.64 30.48 -21.02
N GLN A 99 12.62 31.31 -21.27
CA GLN A 99 13.06 31.67 -22.64
C GLN A 99 14.57 31.65 -22.78
N LEU A 100 15.06 31.17 -23.92
CA LEU A 100 16.44 31.28 -24.35
C LEU A 100 16.63 32.56 -25.14
N GLY A 101 17.88 33.02 -25.26
CA GLY A 101 18.26 34.12 -26.16
C GLY A 101 17.91 33.76 -27.62
N THR A 102 17.15 34.61 -28.27
CA THR A 102 16.55 34.35 -29.60
C THR A 102 17.25 35.04 -30.76
N ASP A 103 18.13 36.03 -30.51
CA ASP A 103 18.70 36.93 -31.52
C ASP A 103 19.29 36.19 -32.73
N ARG A 104 20.10 35.17 -32.50
CA ARG A 104 20.71 34.36 -33.56
C ARG A 104 19.68 33.56 -34.37
N ARG A 105 18.65 33.03 -33.70
CA ARG A 105 17.58 32.22 -34.36
C ARG A 105 16.66 33.11 -35.13
N GLN A 106 16.36 34.32 -34.63
CA GLN A 106 15.59 35.33 -35.36
C GLN A 106 16.30 35.72 -36.64
N ALA A 107 17.60 36.05 -36.54
CA ALA A 107 18.40 36.39 -37.73
C ALA A 107 18.44 35.24 -38.76
N ARG A 108 18.48 33.97 -38.29
CA ARG A 108 18.42 32.78 -39.18
C ARG A 108 17.06 32.67 -39.87
N LEU A 109 15.96 32.90 -39.13
CA LEU A 109 14.60 32.90 -39.69
C LEU A 109 14.42 34.02 -40.75
N ASP A 110 14.94 35.21 -40.46
CA ASP A 110 14.87 36.36 -41.40
C ASP A 110 15.65 36.07 -42.67
N ALA A 111 16.81 35.47 -42.62
CA ALA A 111 17.61 35.06 -43.77
C ALA A 111 16.89 33.96 -44.62
N ALA A 112 16.33 32.94 -43.91
CA ALA A 112 15.55 31.91 -44.61
C ALA A 112 14.28 32.48 -45.28
N SER A 113 13.62 33.42 -44.62
CA SER A 113 12.43 34.10 -45.13
C SER A 113 12.77 34.98 -46.38
N ALA A 114 13.90 35.71 -46.37
CA ALA A 114 14.39 36.45 -47.50
C ALA A 114 14.70 35.51 -48.70
N THR A 115 15.35 34.37 -48.42
CA THR A 115 15.60 33.33 -49.45
C THR A 115 14.32 32.82 -50.08
N PHE A 116 13.34 32.45 -49.23
CA PHE A 116 12.03 32.01 -49.69
C PHE A 116 11.35 33.05 -50.59
N ASN A 117 11.32 34.30 -50.16
CA ASN A 117 10.67 35.37 -50.93
C ASN A 117 11.36 35.61 -52.27
N ARG A 118 12.69 35.54 -52.36
CA ARG A 118 13.46 35.66 -53.62
C ARG A 118 13.08 34.52 -54.57
N VAL A 119 13.14 33.27 -54.10
CA VAL A 119 12.83 32.09 -54.96
C VAL A 119 11.35 32.09 -55.40
N ALA A 120 10.43 32.51 -54.53
CA ALA A 120 9.01 32.65 -54.87
C ALA A 120 8.80 33.70 -56.00
N ALA A 121 9.52 34.81 -55.99
CA ALA A 121 9.47 35.81 -57.04
C ALA A 121 10.08 35.30 -58.36
N GLU A 122 11.20 34.57 -58.31
CA GLU A 122 11.81 33.91 -59.48
C GLU A 122 10.85 32.87 -60.10
N ARG A 123 10.16 32.07 -59.28
CA ARG A 123 9.11 31.12 -59.74
C ARG A 123 7.98 31.86 -60.44
N ALA A 124 7.42 32.87 -59.80
CA ALA A 124 6.32 33.64 -60.37
C ALA A 124 6.69 34.25 -61.76
N GLN A 125 7.94 34.73 -61.91
CA GLN A 125 8.47 35.24 -63.17
C GLN A 125 8.54 34.10 -64.23
N ALA A 126 9.05 32.92 -63.85
CA ALA A 126 9.16 31.77 -64.76
C ALA A 126 7.77 31.24 -65.21
N GLU A 127 6.83 31.16 -64.28
CA GLU A 127 5.43 30.81 -64.63
C GLU A 127 4.80 31.76 -65.60
N ALA A 128 4.89 33.06 -65.36
CA ALA A 128 4.39 34.11 -66.29
C ALA A 128 5.09 34.03 -67.62
N ARG A 129 6.38 33.64 -67.68
CA ARG A 129 7.11 33.40 -68.92
C ARG A 129 6.54 32.15 -69.68
N ALA A 130 6.36 31.03 -68.99
CA ALA A 130 5.84 29.82 -69.55
C ALA A 130 4.40 30.01 -70.16
N GLU A 131 3.53 30.69 -69.39
CA GLU A 131 2.20 31.05 -69.87
C GLU A 131 2.21 31.95 -71.15
N ARG A 132 3.15 32.89 -71.22
CA ARG A 132 3.29 33.73 -72.36
C ARG A 132 3.78 32.93 -73.54
N ILE A 133 4.78 32.07 -73.43
CA ILE A 133 5.27 31.20 -74.49
C ILE A 133 4.17 30.23 -74.97
N ALA A 134 3.41 29.64 -74.01
CA ALA A 134 2.25 28.78 -74.37
C ALA A 134 1.32 29.44 -75.31
N ARG A 135 0.94 30.71 -75.10
CA ARG A 135 0.07 31.50 -76.05
C ARG A 135 0.72 31.74 -77.37
N LEU A 136 2.06 32.01 -77.40
CA LEU A 136 2.80 32.20 -78.63
C LEU A 136 2.89 30.90 -79.47
N VAL A 137 2.94 29.75 -78.87
CA VAL A 137 2.91 28.43 -79.53
C VAL A 137 1.54 28.22 -80.16
N GLU A 138 0.45 28.54 -79.45
CA GLU A 138 -0.94 28.46 -79.99
C GLU A 138 -1.12 29.35 -81.25
N ASP A 139 -0.47 30.53 -81.23
CA ASP A 139 -0.48 31.46 -82.36
C ASP A 139 0.53 31.09 -83.46
N GLY A 140 1.30 30.01 -83.29
CA GLY A 140 2.33 29.61 -84.29
C GLY A 140 3.60 30.45 -84.25
N SER A 141 3.78 31.31 -83.26
CA SER A 141 4.91 32.29 -83.14
C SER A 141 6.06 31.79 -82.33
N ALA A 142 5.94 30.63 -81.68
CA ALA A 142 7.02 29.98 -80.88
C ALA A 142 7.00 28.46 -81.09
N SER A 143 8.12 27.76 -80.79
CA SER A 143 8.21 26.33 -80.96
C SER A 143 7.69 25.58 -79.72
N ALA A 144 7.27 24.30 -79.86
CA ALA A 144 6.91 23.45 -78.77
C ALA A 144 8.10 23.23 -77.79
N GLN A 145 9.32 23.21 -78.30
CA GLN A 145 10.56 23.09 -77.46
C GLN A 145 10.73 24.30 -76.55
N ASP A 146 10.49 25.52 -77.05
CA ASP A 146 10.58 26.74 -76.23
C ASP A 146 9.58 26.71 -75.06
N TYR A 147 8.40 26.16 -75.30
CA TYR A 147 7.37 25.97 -74.28
C TYR A 147 7.84 24.93 -73.24
N ASP A 148 8.29 23.76 -73.72
CA ASP A 148 8.79 22.71 -72.82
C ASP A 148 9.95 23.21 -71.90
N ASP A 149 10.90 23.95 -72.49
CA ASP A 149 12.02 24.53 -71.75
C ASP A 149 11.52 25.52 -70.68
N ALA A 150 10.61 26.41 -71.02
CA ALA A 150 10.04 27.36 -70.05
C ALA A 150 9.22 26.68 -68.98
N ARG A 151 8.46 25.63 -69.31
CA ARG A 151 7.64 24.83 -68.40
C ARG A 151 8.54 24.07 -67.40
N TYR A 152 9.62 23.42 -67.87
CA TYR A 152 10.54 22.72 -66.98
C TYR A 152 11.33 23.68 -66.13
N ALA A 153 11.69 24.89 -66.60
CA ALA A 153 12.30 25.92 -65.77
C ALA A 153 11.36 26.39 -64.64
N ALA A 154 10.05 26.57 -64.92
CA ALA A 154 9.09 26.91 -63.90
C ALA A 154 8.90 25.77 -62.86
N GLN A 155 8.87 24.51 -63.33
CA GLN A 155 8.80 23.34 -62.42
C GLN A 155 10.05 23.21 -61.53
N ALA A 156 11.26 23.48 -62.04
CA ALA A 156 12.49 23.50 -61.29
C ALA A 156 12.45 24.54 -60.17
N LEU A 157 11.95 25.76 -60.49
CA LEU A 157 11.79 26.84 -59.51
C LEU A 157 10.69 26.55 -58.48
N LEU A 158 9.64 25.85 -58.83
CA LEU A 158 8.65 25.35 -57.86
C LEU A 158 9.27 24.37 -56.86
N ALA A 159 10.15 23.47 -57.33
CA ALA A 159 10.90 22.58 -56.44
C ALA A 159 11.87 23.34 -55.50
N ALA A 160 12.55 24.37 -56.06
CA ALA A 160 13.43 25.23 -55.27
C ALA A 160 12.67 26.06 -54.22
N GLU A 161 11.47 26.55 -54.51
CA GLU A 161 10.60 27.26 -53.57
C GLU A 161 10.17 26.34 -52.43
N ARG A 162 9.76 25.12 -52.73
CA ARG A 162 9.42 24.13 -51.68
C ARG A 162 10.60 23.87 -50.73
N THR A 163 11.81 23.79 -51.25
CA THR A 163 13.02 23.63 -50.46
C THR A 163 13.25 24.84 -49.56
N ALA A 164 13.11 26.06 -50.10
CA ALA A 164 13.28 27.30 -49.32
C ALA A 164 12.15 27.43 -48.24
N ALA A 165 10.93 27.02 -48.56
CA ALA A 165 9.82 27.00 -47.62
C ALA A 165 10.12 26.06 -46.45
N ALA A 166 10.63 24.83 -46.72
CA ALA A 166 11.04 23.87 -45.66
C ALA A 166 12.17 24.42 -44.76
N GLN A 167 13.16 25.14 -45.38
CA GLN A 167 14.22 25.77 -44.60
C GLN A 167 13.70 26.87 -43.69
N ARG A 168 12.77 27.73 -44.18
CA ARG A 168 12.12 28.76 -43.37
C ARG A 168 11.32 28.13 -42.22
N GLN A 169 10.58 27.09 -42.49
CA GLN A 169 9.81 26.37 -41.49
C GLN A 169 10.71 25.75 -40.40
N SER A 170 11.85 25.18 -40.80
CA SER A 170 12.86 24.65 -39.81
C SER A 170 13.41 25.74 -38.90
N ALA A 171 13.74 26.91 -39.48
CA ALA A 171 14.23 28.06 -38.71
C ALA A 171 13.16 28.61 -37.75
N GLN A 172 11.88 28.60 -38.14
CA GLN A 172 10.74 28.98 -37.29
C GLN A 172 10.61 28.00 -36.11
N LEU A 173 10.63 26.69 -36.37
CA LEU A 173 10.55 25.70 -35.32
C LEU A 173 11.72 25.81 -34.30
N GLU A 174 12.96 26.10 -34.76
CA GLU A 174 14.08 26.35 -33.87
C GLU A 174 13.86 27.58 -32.98
N LEU A 175 13.23 28.63 -33.51
CA LEU A 175 12.86 29.81 -32.74
C LEU A 175 11.77 29.51 -31.72
N ASP A 176 10.70 28.80 -32.14
CA ASP A 176 9.59 28.43 -31.26
C ASP A 176 10.06 27.58 -30.09
N LYS A 177 11.00 26.63 -30.33
CA LYS A 177 11.61 25.77 -29.32
C LYS A 177 12.55 26.54 -28.37
N SER A 178 12.80 27.82 -28.59
CA SER A 178 13.52 28.70 -27.66
C SER A 178 12.64 29.15 -26.48
N THR A 179 11.32 28.89 -26.53
CA THR A 179 10.38 29.17 -25.47
C THR A 179 9.94 27.83 -24.84
N LEU A 180 10.22 27.67 -23.55
CA LEU A 180 9.76 26.52 -22.79
C LEU A 180 8.34 26.78 -22.30
N ARG A 181 7.39 25.92 -22.66
CA ARG A 181 5.99 26.03 -22.26
C ARG A 181 5.56 24.88 -21.40
N ALA A 182 4.56 25.12 -20.54
CA ALA A 182 3.94 24.09 -19.72
C ALA A 182 3.16 23.09 -20.62
N PRO A 183 3.43 21.78 -20.54
CA PRO A 183 2.74 20.76 -21.34
C PRO A 183 1.35 20.42 -20.80
N TYR A 184 1.10 20.63 -19.51
CA TYR A 184 -0.15 20.36 -18.81
C TYR A 184 -0.31 21.29 -17.59
N GLU A 185 -1.47 21.29 -16.98
CA GLU A 185 -1.71 22.03 -15.73
C GLU A 185 -0.89 21.47 -14.59
N ALA A 186 0.00 22.29 -14.01
CA ALA A 186 0.98 21.87 -13.02
C ALA A 186 1.28 22.94 -11.98
N VAL A 187 1.97 22.52 -10.94
CA VAL A 187 2.70 23.40 -10.01
C VAL A 187 4.19 23.23 -10.27
N VAL A 188 4.91 24.32 -10.34
CA VAL A 188 6.37 24.33 -10.43
C VAL A 188 6.92 23.85 -9.08
N ALA A 189 7.44 22.64 -9.03
CA ALA A 189 7.98 22.07 -7.79
C ALA A 189 9.40 22.57 -7.49
N GLU A 190 10.24 22.72 -8.53
CA GLU A 190 11.65 23.04 -8.36
C GLU A 190 12.21 23.72 -9.61
N ARG A 191 13.14 24.65 -9.42
CA ARG A 191 13.95 25.29 -10.47
C ARG A 191 15.36 24.72 -10.44
N LEU A 192 15.71 23.96 -11.49
CA LEU A 192 16.99 23.25 -11.57
C LEU A 192 18.12 24.09 -12.20
N VAL A 193 17.75 25.19 -12.89
CA VAL A 193 18.69 26.08 -13.59
C VAL A 193 18.34 27.54 -13.31
N GLN A 194 19.36 28.42 -13.27
CA GLN A 194 19.17 29.85 -13.08
C GLN A 194 19.33 30.62 -14.37
N THR A 195 18.77 31.84 -14.44
CA THR A 195 18.94 32.80 -15.53
C THR A 195 20.42 33.09 -15.74
N GLY A 196 20.86 33.15 -17.00
CA GLY A 196 22.24 33.31 -17.40
C GLY A 196 23.00 31.99 -17.64
N ALA A 197 22.44 30.85 -17.25
CA ALA A 197 23.05 29.55 -17.52
C ALA A 197 22.98 29.18 -19.00
N VAL A 198 24.00 28.46 -19.48
CA VAL A 198 23.99 27.81 -20.79
C VAL A 198 23.38 26.45 -20.66
N VAL A 199 22.33 26.15 -21.41
CA VAL A 199 21.66 24.86 -21.40
C VAL A 199 21.86 24.12 -22.74
N ALA A 200 22.02 22.80 -22.66
CA ALA A 200 22.05 21.91 -23.80
C ALA A 200 20.63 21.27 -24.03
N PRO A 201 20.37 20.72 -25.21
CA PRO A 201 19.13 19.98 -25.44
C PRO A 201 18.94 18.87 -24.40
N GLY A 202 17.72 18.79 -23.81
CA GLY A 202 17.40 17.79 -22.79
C GLY A 202 17.94 18.08 -21.39
N THR A 203 18.64 19.22 -21.18
CA THR A 203 19.04 19.63 -19.82
C THR A 203 17.79 19.91 -18.98
N PRO A 204 17.64 19.26 -17.79
CA PRO A 204 16.56 19.55 -16.84
C PRO A 204 16.56 21.02 -16.42
N VAL A 205 15.43 21.71 -16.60
CA VAL A 205 15.28 23.14 -16.27
C VAL A 205 14.31 23.36 -15.12
N LEU A 206 13.14 22.70 -15.17
CA LEU A 206 12.09 22.81 -14.18
C LEU A 206 11.50 21.44 -13.91
N ARG A 207 11.11 21.20 -12.66
CA ARG A 207 10.29 20.05 -12.26
C ARG A 207 8.85 20.51 -12.09
N LEU A 208 7.95 19.87 -12.81
CA LEU A 208 6.53 20.14 -12.82
C LEU A 208 5.77 18.96 -12.18
N VAL A 209 4.87 19.27 -11.27
CA VAL A 209 4.02 18.29 -10.59
C VAL A 209 2.56 18.64 -10.87
N THR A 210 1.74 17.69 -11.28
CA THR A 210 0.30 17.95 -11.52
C THR A 210 -0.35 18.59 -10.30
N ALA A 211 -1.18 19.60 -10.55
CA ALA A 211 -1.94 20.28 -9.49
C ALA A 211 -3.04 19.38 -8.91
N ALA A 212 -3.65 18.54 -9.75
CA ALA A 212 -4.70 17.58 -9.42
C ALA A 212 -4.21 16.14 -9.56
N GLY A 213 -5.02 15.16 -9.12
CA GLY A 213 -4.72 13.75 -9.31
C GLY A 213 -3.62 13.24 -8.37
N ARG A 214 -3.83 13.34 -7.05
CA ARG A 214 -2.97 12.69 -6.06
C ARG A 214 -3.26 11.20 -6.03
N GLU A 215 -2.20 10.40 -5.93
CA GLU A 215 -2.28 8.95 -5.88
C GLU A 215 -1.59 8.43 -4.64
N ALA A 216 -2.19 7.44 -3.98
CA ALA A 216 -1.55 6.71 -2.90
C ALA A 216 -0.91 5.43 -3.47
N HIS A 217 0.42 5.36 -3.45
CA HIS A 217 1.18 4.20 -3.87
C HIS A 217 1.55 3.36 -2.67
N ILE A 218 0.97 2.17 -2.56
CA ILE A 218 1.08 1.31 -1.38
C ILE A 218 1.60 -0.06 -1.79
N GLY A 219 2.69 -0.50 -1.15
CA GLY A 219 3.22 -1.84 -1.34
C GLY A 219 2.46 -2.84 -0.47
N VAL A 220 1.84 -3.84 -1.09
CA VAL A 220 1.13 -4.91 -0.37
C VAL A 220 1.71 -6.28 -0.72
N PRO A 221 1.68 -7.26 0.19
CA PRO A 221 2.08 -8.64 -0.12
C PRO A 221 1.22 -9.24 -1.25
N ALA A 222 1.80 -10.12 -2.06
CA ALA A 222 1.13 -10.71 -3.22
C ALA A 222 -0.17 -11.48 -2.88
N ASN A 223 -0.26 -12.08 -1.68
CA ASN A 223 -1.47 -12.74 -1.20
C ASN A 223 -2.59 -11.74 -0.91
N VAL A 224 -2.25 -10.54 -0.44
CA VAL A 224 -3.21 -9.44 -0.20
C VAL A 224 -3.65 -8.83 -1.51
N ALA A 225 -2.70 -8.54 -2.42
CA ALA A 225 -2.98 -7.97 -3.73
C ALA A 225 -4.01 -8.78 -4.53
N ARG A 226 -3.96 -10.12 -4.44
CA ARG A 226 -4.94 -11.01 -5.11
C ARG A 226 -6.37 -10.87 -4.60
N ASN A 227 -6.57 -10.36 -3.40
CA ASN A 227 -7.89 -10.18 -2.80
C ASN A 227 -8.42 -8.74 -2.96
N LEU A 228 -7.57 -7.82 -3.46
CA LEU A 228 -7.99 -6.47 -3.79
C LEU A 228 -8.66 -6.45 -5.17
N VAL A 229 -9.74 -5.70 -5.29
CA VAL A 229 -10.52 -5.58 -6.53
C VAL A 229 -10.39 -4.16 -7.05
N VAL A 230 -9.88 -4.01 -8.27
CA VAL A 230 -9.78 -2.71 -8.95
C VAL A 230 -11.18 -2.11 -9.11
N GLY A 231 -11.28 -0.81 -8.85
CA GLY A 231 -12.55 -0.07 -8.84
C GLY A 231 -13.27 -0.05 -7.49
N ASN A 232 -12.97 -0.98 -6.57
CA ASN A 232 -13.51 -0.92 -5.21
C ASN A 232 -12.81 0.16 -4.39
N ALA A 233 -13.55 0.71 -3.43
CA ALA A 233 -13.06 1.72 -2.50
C ALA A 233 -12.56 1.06 -1.21
N TYR A 234 -11.42 1.54 -0.71
CA TYR A 234 -10.76 1.03 0.49
C TYR A 234 -10.45 2.15 1.49
N PRO A 235 -10.47 1.85 2.80
CA PRO A 235 -10.12 2.83 3.81
C PRO A 235 -8.60 3.08 3.83
N LEU A 236 -8.23 4.32 3.62
CA LEU A 236 -6.88 4.84 3.77
C LEU A 236 -6.82 5.75 5.00
N LEU A 237 -5.76 5.65 5.78
CA LEU A 237 -5.49 6.57 6.87
C LEU A 237 -4.40 7.55 6.43
N LEU A 238 -4.75 8.84 6.40
CA LEU A 238 -3.88 9.94 6.03
C LEU A 238 -3.89 10.98 7.16
N GLN A 239 -2.73 11.34 7.70
CA GLN A 239 -2.61 12.28 8.84
C GLN A 239 -3.54 11.94 10.04
N GLY A 240 -3.81 10.66 10.27
CA GLY A 240 -4.73 10.22 11.33
C GLY A 240 -6.21 10.31 10.96
N GLN A 241 -6.56 10.84 9.79
CA GLN A 241 -7.92 10.87 9.26
C GLN A 241 -8.16 9.71 8.30
N GLU A 242 -9.31 9.07 8.42
CA GLU A 242 -9.72 8.00 7.52
C GLU A 242 -10.44 8.60 6.32
N LEU A 243 -9.97 8.23 5.13
CA LEU A 243 -10.61 8.57 3.85
C LEU A 243 -10.87 7.29 3.06
N ILE A 244 -11.88 7.30 2.22
CA ILE A 244 -12.21 6.20 1.33
C ILE A 244 -11.70 6.54 -0.06
N ALA A 245 -10.85 5.66 -0.60
CA ALA A 245 -10.21 5.87 -1.90
C ALA A 245 -10.41 4.65 -2.82
N PRO A 246 -10.79 4.84 -4.08
CA PRO A 246 -10.93 3.77 -5.05
C PRO A 246 -9.55 3.24 -5.45
N LEU A 247 -9.43 1.92 -5.55
CA LEU A 247 -8.27 1.26 -6.11
C LEU A 247 -8.27 1.42 -7.62
N ARG A 248 -7.31 2.18 -8.15
CA ARG A 248 -7.15 2.43 -9.59
C ARG A 248 -6.52 1.25 -10.32
N SER A 249 -5.42 0.73 -9.77
CA SER A 249 -4.67 -0.35 -10.40
C SER A 249 -3.82 -1.12 -9.41
N ILE A 250 -3.49 -2.35 -9.80
CA ILE A 250 -2.51 -3.20 -9.12
C ILE A 250 -1.43 -3.50 -10.15
N ARG A 251 -0.16 -3.34 -9.78
CA ARG A 251 0.96 -3.68 -10.66
C ARG A 251 1.08 -5.21 -10.77
N ASP A 252 1.48 -5.69 -11.93
CA ASP A 252 1.69 -7.13 -12.16
C ASP A 252 3.08 -7.61 -11.71
N ASP A 253 3.99 -6.67 -11.40
CA ASP A 253 5.35 -6.95 -10.99
C ASP A 253 5.53 -6.89 -9.48
N LEU A 254 6.43 -7.72 -8.97
CA LEU A 254 6.86 -7.71 -7.58
C LEU A 254 8.11 -6.84 -7.46
N ASP A 255 8.10 -5.88 -6.56
CA ASP A 255 9.29 -5.11 -6.21
C ASP A 255 10.30 -6.05 -5.51
N PRO A 256 11.49 -6.27 -6.08
CA PRO A 256 12.45 -7.23 -5.54
C PRO A 256 13.08 -6.80 -4.21
N ALA A 257 13.07 -5.49 -3.90
CA ALA A 257 13.65 -4.96 -2.66
C ALA A 257 12.69 -5.14 -1.47
N THR A 258 11.39 -4.97 -1.70
CA THR A 258 10.37 -5.02 -0.65
C THR A 258 9.54 -6.29 -0.67
N LEU A 259 9.62 -7.09 -1.75
CA LEU A 259 8.78 -8.27 -2.03
C LEU A 259 7.26 -7.94 -1.97
N THR A 260 6.91 -6.73 -2.42
CA THR A 260 5.53 -6.25 -2.46
C THR A 260 5.07 -5.96 -3.89
N VAL A 261 3.76 -6.03 -4.08
CA VAL A 261 3.06 -5.61 -5.29
C VAL A 261 2.53 -4.20 -5.07
N GLY A 262 2.74 -3.31 -6.03
CA GLY A 262 2.27 -1.92 -5.94
C GLY A 262 0.76 -1.83 -6.19
N ALA A 263 0.02 -1.31 -5.22
CA ALA A 263 -1.38 -0.92 -5.37
C ALA A 263 -1.49 0.61 -5.41
N VAL A 264 -2.24 1.14 -6.38
CA VAL A 264 -2.40 2.58 -6.61
C VAL A 264 -3.86 2.95 -6.38
N PHE A 265 -4.07 3.90 -5.46
CA PHE A 265 -5.39 4.42 -5.10
C PHE A 265 -5.51 5.88 -5.49
N ASP A 266 -6.68 6.29 -5.94
CA ASP A 266 -6.98 7.69 -6.24
C ASP A 266 -7.38 8.42 -4.97
N ILE A 267 -6.62 9.44 -4.59
CA ILE A 267 -6.99 10.31 -3.48
C ILE A 267 -8.05 11.30 -3.99
N PRO A 268 -9.20 11.42 -3.30
CA PRO A 268 -10.27 12.34 -3.70
C PRO A 268 -9.75 13.77 -3.86
N GLU A 269 -10.24 14.47 -4.88
CA GLU A 269 -9.91 15.86 -5.12
C GLU A 269 -10.28 16.75 -3.93
N GLY A 270 -9.46 17.75 -3.67
CA GLY A 270 -9.66 18.64 -2.52
C GLY A 270 -9.13 18.12 -1.18
N THR A 271 -8.62 16.88 -1.13
CA THR A 271 -7.93 16.38 0.07
C THR A 271 -6.61 17.16 0.27
N PRO A 272 -6.43 17.83 1.42
CA PRO A 272 -5.21 18.60 1.69
C PRO A 272 -4.06 17.65 2.02
N VAL A 273 -3.31 17.23 1.00
CA VAL A 273 -2.20 16.28 1.15
C VAL A 273 -0.99 16.72 0.31
N ALA A 274 0.21 16.61 0.88
CA ALA A 274 1.46 16.88 0.18
C ALA A 274 1.97 15.62 -0.55
N VAL A 275 2.66 15.82 -1.67
CA VAL A 275 3.41 14.74 -2.34
C VAL A 275 4.55 14.31 -1.42
N GLY A 276 4.75 12.99 -1.27
CA GLY A 276 5.72 12.41 -0.34
C GLY A 276 5.16 12.08 1.04
N GLU A 277 3.93 12.46 1.33
CA GLU A 277 3.29 12.19 2.60
C GLU A 277 2.95 10.71 2.75
N SER A 278 3.04 10.18 3.97
CA SER A 278 2.74 8.77 4.24
C SER A 278 1.23 8.53 4.33
N VAL A 279 0.82 7.41 3.80
CA VAL A 279 -0.56 6.92 3.81
C VAL A 279 -0.58 5.46 4.22
N VAL A 280 -1.62 5.04 4.96
CA VAL A 280 -1.76 3.67 5.44
C VAL A 280 -3.05 3.07 4.90
N LEU A 281 -2.94 1.97 4.17
CA LEU A 281 -4.08 1.14 3.77
C LEU A 281 -4.46 0.20 4.90
N LYS A 282 -5.73 0.18 5.28
CA LYS A 282 -6.29 -0.80 6.22
C LYS A 282 -7.07 -1.86 5.45
N VAL A 283 -6.69 -3.12 5.63
CA VAL A 283 -7.34 -4.26 4.98
C VAL A 283 -7.69 -5.31 6.02
N SER A 284 -8.89 -5.86 5.90
CA SER A 284 -9.30 -7.02 6.68
C SER A 284 -8.84 -8.29 5.99
N GLU A 285 -8.00 -9.07 6.64
CA GLU A 285 -7.49 -10.34 6.15
C GLU A 285 -8.15 -11.50 6.88
N THR A 286 -8.63 -12.48 6.14
CA THR A 286 -9.10 -13.74 6.70
C THR A 286 -7.93 -14.73 6.77
N VAL A 287 -7.61 -15.17 7.99
CA VAL A 287 -6.54 -16.13 8.25
C VAL A 287 -7.16 -17.49 8.53
N ALA A 288 -6.75 -18.50 7.77
CA ALA A 288 -7.15 -19.89 7.99
C ALA A 288 -6.37 -20.44 9.20
N SER A 289 -7.05 -20.63 10.32
CA SER A 289 -6.53 -21.27 11.52
C SER A 289 -7.67 -21.70 12.41
N SER A 290 -7.67 -22.95 12.85
CA SER A 290 -8.62 -23.45 13.86
C SER A 290 -8.36 -22.77 15.20
N GLY A 291 -9.43 -22.33 15.85
CA GLY A 291 -9.37 -21.67 17.15
C GLY A 291 -10.71 -21.03 17.51
N GLY A 292 -10.75 -20.23 18.55
CA GLY A 292 -11.97 -19.53 18.94
C GLY A 292 -11.69 -18.26 19.72
N TRP A 293 -12.69 -17.39 19.80
CA TRP A 293 -12.60 -16.13 20.52
C TRP A 293 -12.92 -16.30 21.99
N LEU A 294 -12.06 -15.73 22.82
CA LEU A 294 -12.27 -15.65 24.26
C LEU A 294 -11.97 -14.20 24.74
N PRO A 295 -12.62 -13.74 25.80
CA PRO A 295 -12.23 -12.45 26.39
C PRO A 295 -10.82 -12.55 27.01
N VAL A 296 -10.04 -11.48 26.93
CA VAL A 296 -8.69 -11.40 27.53
C VAL A 296 -8.74 -11.76 29.03
N THR A 297 -9.84 -11.44 29.72
CA THR A 297 -10.05 -11.74 31.14
C THR A 297 -10.18 -13.24 31.44
N ALA A 298 -10.36 -14.11 30.44
CA ALA A 298 -10.40 -15.56 30.58
C ALA A 298 -9.00 -16.22 30.59
N LEU A 299 -7.95 -15.45 30.38
CA LEU A 299 -6.58 -15.93 30.28
C LEU A 299 -5.85 -15.86 31.63
N LEU A 300 -5.12 -16.90 31.92
CA LEU A 300 -4.15 -16.98 33.01
C LEU A 300 -2.75 -17.13 32.42
N GLU A 301 -1.80 -16.43 32.98
CA GLU A 301 -0.39 -16.56 32.58
C GLU A 301 0.13 -17.97 32.89
N ALA A 302 0.70 -18.62 31.90
CA ALA A 302 1.34 -19.94 32.05
C ALA A 302 2.84 -19.87 31.75
N SER A 303 3.54 -20.96 31.93
CA SER A 303 4.97 -21.05 31.64
C SER A 303 5.23 -21.11 30.13
N ARG A 304 6.41 -20.66 29.69
CA ARG A 304 6.95 -20.81 28.34
C ARG A 304 6.15 -20.09 27.24
N GLY A 305 5.51 -18.97 27.57
CA GLY A 305 4.79 -18.16 26.56
C GLY A 305 3.43 -18.73 26.16
N LEU A 306 2.94 -19.77 26.83
CA LEU A 306 1.58 -20.24 26.70
C LEU A 306 0.66 -19.50 27.68
N TRP A 307 -0.62 -19.59 27.41
CA TRP A 307 -1.67 -19.10 28.30
C TRP A 307 -2.55 -20.24 28.71
N ASP A 308 -3.10 -20.19 29.91
CA ASP A 308 -4.06 -21.17 30.40
C ASP A 308 -5.45 -20.56 30.45
N VAL A 309 -6.44 -21.41 30.27
CA VAL A 309 -7.86 -21.10 30.48
C VAL A 309 -8.46 -22.12 31.44
N LEU A 310 -9.52 -21.74 32.12
CA LEU A 310 -10.27 -22.67 32.95
C LEU A 310 -11.54 -23.09 32.21
N THR A 311 -11.57 -24.30 31.69
CA THR A 311 -12.77 -24.93 31.12
C THR A 311 -13.64 -25.49 32.23
N ILE A 312 -14.94 -25.58 31.99
CA ILE A 312 -15.90 -26.17 32.92
C ILE A 312 -16.35 -27.52 32.34
N SER A 313 -16.03 -28.59 33.04
CA SER A 313 -16.39 -29.94 32.64
C SER A 313 -17.12 -30.65 33.77
N MET A 314 -18.01 -31.60 33.42
CA MET A 314 -18.62 -32.47 34.42
C MET A 314 -17.64 -33.56 34.85
N ASP A 315 -17.56 -33.80 36.16
CA ASP A 315 -16.85 -34.95 36.71
C ASP A 315 -17.71 -36.23 36.69
N GLU A 316 -17.14 -37.33 37.17
CA GLU A 316 -17.85 -38.64 37.22
C GLU A 316 -19.06 -38.61 38.18
N GLU A 317 -19.13 -37.64 39.08
CA GLU A 317 -20.26 -37.45 40.00
C GLU A 317 -21.32 -36.48 39.45
N GLY A 318 -21.16 -35.97 38.21
CA GLY A 318 -22.08 -35.03 37.57
C GLY A 318 -21.96 -33.59 38.10
N LYS A 319 -20.87 -33.26 38.81
CA LYS A 319 -20.62 -31.93 39.33
C LYS A 319 -19.72 -31.16 38.35
N GLN A 320 -19.96 -29.85 38.18
CA GLN A 320 -19.18 -28.98 37.30
C GLN A 320 -17.91 -28.56 37.98
N ARG A 321 -16.75 -28.85 37.38
CA ARG A 321 -15.41 -28.47 37.88
C ARG A 321 -14.63 -27.65 36.85
N ALA A 322 -13.81 -26.74 37.41
CA ALA A 322 -12.85 -26.00 36.64
C ALA A 322 -11.65 -26.86 36.25
N ARG A 323 -11.31 -26.97 34.98
CA ARG A 323 -10.15 -27.71 34.47
C ARG A 323 -9.22 -26.74 33.73
N ARG A 324 -7.94 -26.88 33.97
CA ARG A 324 -6.92 -26.06 33.30
C ARG A 324 -6.59 -26.65 31.93
N GLU A 325 -6.65 -25.82 30.89
CA GLU A 325 -6.24 -26.16 29.54
C GLU A 325 -5.33 -25.07 28.99
N SER A 326 -4.25 -25.47 28.29
CA SER A 326 -3.29 -24.51 27.74
C SER A 326 -3.69 -24.10 26.31
N VAL A 327 -3.54 -22.82 26.02
CA VAL A 327 -3.85 -22.22 24.74
C VAL A 327 -2.73 -21.30 24.26
N GLU A 328 -2.66 -21.15 22.95
CA GLU A 328 -1.77 -20.19 22.27
C GLU A 328 -2.61 -19.02 21.75
N ILE A 329 -2.19 -17.78 22.00
CA ILE A 329 -2.83 -16.59 21.43
C ILE A 329 -2.31 -16.40 20.01
N LEU A 330 -3.21 -16.42 19.03
CA LEU A 330 -2.90 -16.16 17.62
C LEU A 330 -3.16 -14.70 17.23
N TYR A 331 -4.17 -14.07 17.83
CA TYR A 331 -4.52 -12.68 17.51
C TYR A 331 -5.30 -12.04 18.68
N THR A 332 -5.14 -10.72 18.82
CA THR A 332 -5.85 -9.93 19.84
C THR A 332 -6.62 -8.80 19.14
N ARG A 333 -7.90 -8.65 19.47
CA ARG A 333 -8.78 -7.60 18.95
C ARG A 333 -9.53 -6.93 20.10
N GLY A 334 -9.09 -5.73 20.47
CA GLY A 334 -9.68 -5.02 21.60
C GLY A 334 -9.59 -5.84 22.90
N ASN A 335 -10.75 -6.25 23.43
CA ASN A 335 -10.84 -7.05 24.66
C ASN A 335 -11.02 -8.56 24.43
N GLU A 336 -10.84 -9.02 23.21
CA GLU A 336 -10.95 -10.43 22.81
C GLU A 336 -9.65 -10.95 22.24
N VAL A 337 -9.40 -12.23 22.43
CA VAL A 337 -8.26 -12.97 21.86
C VAL A 337 -8.75 -14.18 21.09
N PHE A 338 -8.14 -14.38 19.91
CA PHE A 338 -8.32 -15.62 19.18
C PHE A 338 -7.26 -16.61 19.64
N VAL A 339 -7.72 -17.71 20.22
CA VAL A 339 -6.83 -18.71 20.82
C VAL A 339 -6.94 -20.04 20.09
N ARG A 340 -5.82 -20.76 20.06
CA ARG A 340 -5.72 -22.15 19.57
C ARG A 340 -5.30 -23.06 20.72
N GLY A 341 -5.96 -24.19 20.86
CA GLY A 341 -5.65 -25.19 21.88
C GLY A 341 -6.44 -26.47 21.65
N THR A 342 -6.37 -27.39 22.61
CA THR A 342 -7.11 -28.67 22.61
C THR A 342 -8.51 -28.54 23.22
N LEU A 343 -9.10 -27.34 23.12
CA LEU A 343 -10.42 -27.06 23.67
C LEU A 343 -11.50 -27.72 22.83
N PRO A 344 -12.42 -28.52 23.43
CA PRO A 344 -13.59 -28.99 22.72
C PRO A 344 -14.49 -27.83 22.28
N SER A 345 -15.10 -27.94 21.10
CA SER A 345 -16.13 -26.98 20.71
C SER A 345 -17.30 -27.00 21.68
N ASP A 346 -17.92 -25.83 21.88
CA ASP A 346 -19.06 -25.61 22.77
C ASP A 346 -18.76 -25.84 24.27
N VAL A 347 -17.50 -25.89 24.68
CA VAL A 347 -17.12 -25.95 26.09
C VAL A 347 -17.30 -24.59 26.76
N ALA A 348 -17.83 -24.60 27.98
CA ALA A 348 -17.89 -23.40 28.80
C ALA A 348 -16.50 -23.08 29.38
N VAL A 349 -16.07 -21.82 29.25
CA VAL A 349 -14.80 -21.28 29.75
C VAL A 349 -15.10 -20.17 30.76
N VAL A 350 -14.39 -20.13 31.85
CA VAL A 350 -14.50 -19.07 32.86
C VAL A 350 -14.04 -17.77 32.24
N ALA A 351 -14.93 -16.80 32.13
CA ALA A 351 -14.68 -15.52 31.46
C ALA A 351 -14.06 -14.44 32.39
N SER A 352 -14.31 -14.54 33.70
CA SER A 352 -13.78 -13.61 34.69
C SER A 352 -13.77 -14.21 36.10
N GLY A 353 -13.00 -13.61 37.02
CA GLY A 353 -12.92 -14.08 38.40
C GLY A 353 -11.89 -15.18 38.62
N LEU A 354 -10.98 -15.39 37.70
CA LEU A 354 -9.97 -16.46 37.69
C LEU A 354 -9.09 -16.48 38.94
N GLN A 355 -8.84 -15.32 39.57
CA GLN A 355 -8.03 -15.21 40.79
C GLN A 355 -8.68 -15.87 42.04
N ARG A 356 -9.95 -16.26 41.94
CA ARG A 356 -10.73 -16.87 43.01
C ARG A 356 -10.93 -18.38 42.84
N ILE A 357 -10.47 -18.95 41.76
CA ILE A 357 -10.75 -20.30 41.34
C ILE A 357 -9.46 -21.04 41.08
N SER A 358 -9.37 -22.24 41.60
CA SER A 358 -8.29 -23.17 41.32
C SER A 358 -8.74 -24.34 40.46
N PRO A 359 -7.84 -24.93 39.67
CA PRO A 359 -8.18 -26.16 38.96
C PRO A 359 -8.68 -27.24 39.92
N GLY A 360 -9.84 -27.83 39.61
CA GLY A 360 -10.50 -28.83 40.46
C GLY A 360 -11.62 -28.26 41.34
N ASP A 361 -11.77 -26.96 41.50
CA ASP A 361 -12.87 -26.37 42.28
C ASP A 361 -14.23 -26.59 41.60
N LEU A 362 -15.26 -26.76 42.48
CA LEU A 362 -16.64 -26.79 42.01
C LEU A 362 -17.11 -25.42 41.61
N VAL A 363 -17.66 -25.31 40.42
CA VAL A 363 -18.11 -24.03 39.85
C VAL A 363 -19.54 -24.13 39.32
N GLU A 364 -20.25 -23.02 39.39
CA GLU A 364 -21.58 -22.87 38.80
C GLU A 364 -21.50 -21.77 37.73
N PRO A 365 -21.57 -22.16 36.41
CA PRO A 365 -21.42 -21.18 35.34
C PRO A 365 -22.66 -20.32 35.20
N ILE A 366 -22.47 -19.01 35.28
CA ILE A 366 -23.44 -18.01 34.88
C ILE A 366 -23.07 -17.59 33.44
N LEU A 367 -23.78 -18.12 32.45
CA LEU A 367 -23.55 -17.79 31.04
C LEU A 367 -23.93 -16.34 30.77
N ASN A 368 -22.97 -15.52 30.48
CA ASN A 368 -23.21 -14.14 30.02
C ASN A 368 -23.67 -14.19 28.55
N ALA A 369 -24.95 -13.94 28.29
CA ALA A 369 -25.53 -13.88 26.94
C ALA A 369 -25.02 -12.66 26.10
N ALA A 370 -24.04 -11.90 26.58
CA ALA A 370 -23.61 -10.63 25.97
C ALA A 370 -22.53 -10.74 24.89
N ALA A 371 -22.06 -11.96 24.53
CA ALA A 371 -20.97 -12.15 23.57
C ALA A 371 -21.44 -12.57 22.16
N THR A 372 -22.70 -12.31 21.79
CA THR A 372 -23.21 -12.67 20.45
C THR A 372 -23.71 -11.43 19.71
N ARG A 373 -22.80 -10.49 19.38
CA ARG A 373 -23.04 -9.58 18.25
C ARG A 373 -21.95 -9.82 17.24
N PRO A 374 -22.23 -10.41 16.06
CA PRO A 374 -21.31 -10.31 14.93
C PRO A 374 -21.22 -8.83 14.58
N GLY A 375 -20.00 -8.28 14.66
CA GLY A 375 -19.74 -6.92 14.21
C GLY A 375 -20.06 -6.80 12.72
N THR A 376 -20.97 -5.92 12.38
CA THR A 376 -21.25 -5.40 11.04
C THR A 376 -20.06 -4.61 10.51
#